data_a51ee4ab836a308f52739ac9e3fac09d
#
_entry.id   a51ee4ab836a308f52739ac9e3fac09d
#
_cell.length_a   1.000
_cell.length_b   1.000
_cell.length_c   1.000
_cell.angle_alpha   90.00
_cell.angle_beta   90.00
_cell.angle_gamma   90.00
#
_symmetry.space_group_name_H-M   'P 1'
#
loop_
_entity.id
_entity.type
_entity.pdbx_description
1 polymer ?
#
loop_
_entity_poly.entity_id
_entity_poly.type
_entity_poly.pdbx_seq_one_letter_code
_entity_poly.pdbx_strand_id
1 'polypeptide(L)'
;MNRAIVPATDALVAEIELWLDAEEAAYQAAEAAWLIARFDSPKPVRGFRCNWDSIKRGWREGLLPLDVLMVDGKPLGFLYGADFAEIHPDHRGRGLGVLLSDFMLKRAYDEGYSILEIEIAPPTAEPFWLRQGFILLDDAIHFRNGLHAYSPIARTFSLSDGPRVSVEVEFYDEETVSHGANPFVRFEGDGERLADGAIQLPERVHGYSPLLRNNTENHIRITVGGEEVYFGRSKYGSRHGASRDLAGNHYIDRILPAEGPGWG
;
A
#
# COMPACT_ATOMS: atom_id res chain seq x y z
N MET A 1 14.55 -17.95 -20.10
CA MET A 1 14.26 -16.53 -19.86
C MET A 1 14.69 -16.23 -18.42
N ASN A 2 15.81 -15.56 -18.26
CA ASN A 2 16.33 -15.19 -16.94
C ASN A 2 15.65 -13.88 -16.48
N ARG A 3 15.02 -13.86 -15.30
CA ARG A 3 14.32 -12.70 -14.73
C ARG A 3 14.86 -12.43 -13.34
N ALA A 4 15.19 -11.19 -13.05
CA ALA A 4 15.66 -10.76 -11.74
C ALA A 4 15.22 -9.31 -11.48
N ILE A 5 14.95 -8.98 -10.22
CA ILE A 5 14.79 -7.60 -9.79
C ILE A 5 16.05 -7.25 -9.00
N VAL A 6 16.72 -6.19 -9.41
CA VAL A 6 18.01 -5.75 -8.86
C VAL A 6 17.96 -4.27 -8.50
N PRO A 7 18.72 -3.81 -7.50
CA PRO A 7 18.88 -2.38 -7.24
C PRO A 7 19.39 -1.64 -8.48
N ALA A 8 18.88 -0.42 -8.70
CA ALA A 8 19.32 0.41 -9.82
C ALA A 8 20.79 0.80 -9.71
N THR A 9 21.42 0.94 -10.87
CA THR A 9 22.73 1.56 -11.05
C THR A 9 22.63 2.70 -12.06
N ASP A 10 23.60 3.63 -12.11
CA ASP A 10 23.58 4.71 -13.09
C ASP A 10 23.49 4.19 -14.53
N ALA A 11 24.12 3.06 -14.85
CA ALA A 11 24.03 2.44 -16.17
C ALA A 11 22.60 1.97 -16.49
N LEU A 12 21.92 1.28 -15.55
CA LEU A 12 20.55 0.83 -15.74
C LEU A 12 19.57 2.00 -15.83
N VAL A 13 19.79 3.03 -15.02
CA VAL A 13 19.00 4.27 -15.06
C VAL A 13 19.11 4.96 -16.41
N ALA A 14 20.31 5.01 -17.00
CA ALA A 14 20.53 5.58 -18.33
C ALA A 14 19.83 4.74 -19.43
N GLU A 15 19.86 3.41 -19.33
CA GLU A 15 19.13 2.53 -20.28
C GLU A 15 17.60 2.70 -20.17
N ILE A 16 17.07 2.83 -18.97
CA ILE A 16 15.65 3.11 -18.73
C ILE A 16 15.27 4.45 -19.35
N GLU A 17 16.09 5.49 -19.15
CA GLU A 17 15.85 6.81 -19.72
C GLU A 17 15.73 6.79 -21.24
N LEU A 18 16.55 6.01 -21.92
CA LEU A 18 16.51 5.90 -23.39
C LEU A 18 15.15 5.40 -23.89
N TRP A 19 14.58 4.36 -23.28
CA TRP A 19 13.28 3.87 -23.75
C TRP A 19 12.12 4.76 -23.29
N LEU A 20 12.22 5.46 -22.14
CA LEU A 20 11.25 6.46 -21.72
C LEU A 20 11.27 7.68 -22.66
N ASP A 21 12.43 8.14 -23.10
CA ASP A 21 12.56 9.22 -24.07
C ASP A 21 11.98 8.83 -25.44
N ALA A 22 12.16 7.58 -25.85
CA ALA A 22 11.55 7.05 -27.08
C ALA A 22 10.02 6.98 -26.99
N GLU A 23 9.47 6.55 -25.84
CA GLU A 23 8.01 6.54 -25.58
C GLU A 23 7.45 7.97 -25.62
N GLU A 24 8.10 8.93 -24.97
CA GLU A 24 7.68 10.34 -24.98
C GLU A 24 7.72 10.94 -26.39
N ALA A 25 8.75 10.65 -27.17
CA ALA A 25 8.84 11.12 -28.56
C ALA A 25 7.71 10.54 -29.42
N ALA A 26 7.38 9.25 -29.22
CA ALA A 26 6.26 8.60 -29.91
C ALA A 26 4.92 9.22 -29.50
N TYR A 27 4.73 9.52 -28.20
CA TYR A 27 3.55 10.21 -27.71
C TYR A 27 3.42 11.62 -28.35
N GLN A 28 4.47 12.41 -28.36
CA GLN A 28 4.46 13.77 -28.94
C GLN A 28 4.09 13.75 -30.43
N ALA A 29 4.64 12.79 -31.19
CA ALA A 29 4.27 12.61 -32.59
C ALA A 29 2.79 12.23 -32.77
N ALA A 30 2.29 11.31 -31.93
CA ALA A 30 0.90 10.88 -31.96
C ALA A 30 -0.06 12.02 -31.54
N GLU A 31 0.29 12.81 -30.52
CA GLU A 31 -0.50 13.97 -30.07
C GLU A 31 -0.55 15.05 -31.16
N ALA A 32 0.56 15.35 -31.83
CA ALA A 32 0.59 16.28 -32.94
C ALA A 32 -0.32 15.83 -34.11
N ALA A 33 -0.27 14.53 -34.46
CA ALA A 33 -1.14 13.95 -35.47
C ALA A 33 -2.63 14.02 -35.08
N TRP A 34 -2.95 13.75 -33.81
CA TRP A 34 -4.30 13.84 -33.26
C TRP A 34 -4.88 15.26 -33.31
N LEU A 35 -4.05 16.27 -32.99
CA LEU A 35 -4.44 17.67 -33.11
C LEU A 35 -4.74 18.06 -34.56
N ILE A 36 -3.93 17.59 -35.53
CA ILE A 36 -4.14 17.83 -36.97
C ILE A 36 -5.45 17.16 -37.46
N ALA A 37 -5.72 15.95 -36.99
CA ALA A 37 -6.93 15.19 -37.31
C ALA A 37 -8.20 15.72 -36.60
N ARG A 38 -8.12 16.86 -35.91
CA ARG A 38 -9.25 17.51 -35.23
C ARG A 38 -10.03 16.60 -34.28
N PHE A 39 -9.29 15.76 -33.55
CA PHE A 39 -9.83 14.89 -32.49
C PHE A 39 -10.71 13.73 -32.98
N ASP A 40 -10.55 13.27 -34.22
CA ASP A 40 -11.33 12.17 -34.80
C ASP A 40 -11.04 10.78 -34.16
N SER A 41 -10.08 10.71 -33.24
CA SER A 41 -9.71 9.50 -32.51
C SER A 41 -9.55 9.82 -31.01
N PRO A 42 -9.50 8.81 -30.13
CA PRO A 42 -9.18 9.02 -28.71
C PRO A 42 -7.83 9.72 -28.56
N LYS A 43 -7.72 10.61 -27.57
CA LYS A 43 -6.46 11.30 -27.25
C LYS A 43 -5.38 10.26 -26.93
N PRO A 44 -4.16 10.38 -27.47
CA PRO A 44 -3.04 9.53 -27.10
C PRO A 44 -2.76 9.60 -25.59
N VAL A 45 -2.39 8.47 -25.00
CA VAL A 45 -2.05 8.38 -23.58
C VAL A 45 -0.54 8.65 -23.43
N ARG A 46 -0.20 9.60 -22.59
CA ARG A 46 1.19 9.93 -22.27
C ARG A 46 1.81 8.86 -21.38
N GLY A 47 3.05 8.49 -21.68
CA GLY A 47 3.83 7.57 -20.88
C GLY A 47 4.43 8.20 -19.61
N PHE A 48 5.28 7.43 -18.94
CA PHE A 48 5.78 7.74 -17.60
C PHE A 48 6.93 8.79 -17.59
N ARG A 49 7.48 9.16 -18.74
CA ARG A 49 8.68 10.03 -18.84
C ARG A 49 8.61 11.32 -18.01
N CYS A 50 7.42 11.90 -17.89
CA CYS A 50 7.21 13.16 -17.14
C CYS A 50 7.61 13.08 -15.65
N ASN A 51 7.60 11.90 -15.05
CA ASN A 51 7.94 11.69 -13.64
C ASN A 51 9.40 11.28 -13.44
N TRP A 52 10.11 10.88 -14.52
CA TRP A 52 11.41 10.24 -14.44
C TRP A 52 12.50 11.09 -13.79
N ASP A 53 12.54 12.39 -14.09
CA ASP A 53 13.58 13.28 -13.53
C ASP A 53 13.43 13.46 -12.01
N SER A 54 12.21 13.44 -11.51
CA SER A 54 11.92 13.46 -10.07
C SER A 54 12.33 12.16 -9.41
N ILE A 55 12.06 11.03 -10.06
CA ILE A 55 12.48 9.70 -9.58
C ILE A 55 14.00 9.60 -9.51
N LYS A 56 14.71 9.97 -10.59
CA LYS A 56 16.18 9.96 -10.61
C LYS A 56 16.77 10.79 -9.48
N ARG A 57 16.24 11.98 -9.27
CA ARG A 57 16.67 12.86 -8.18
C ARG A 57 16.45 12.20 -6.82
N GLY A 58 15.23 11.75 -6.53
CA GLY A 58 14.90 11.11 -5.24
C GLY A 58 15.73 9.85 -4.98
N TRP A 59 15.98 9.03 -6.00
CA TRP A 59 16.86 7.87 -5.89
C TRP A 59 18.30 8.26 -5.56
N ARG A 60 18.88 9.26 -6.25
CA ARG A 60 20.24 9.74 -5.98
C ARG A 60 20.41 10.37 -4.60
N GLU A 61 19.36 11.01 -4.11
CA GLU A 61 19.29 11.57 -2.76
C GLU A 61 19.03 10.50 -1.69
N GLY A 62 18.77 9.24 -2.09
CA GLY A 62 18.48 8.14 -1.18
C GLY A 62 17.12 8.23 -0.49
N LEU A 63 16.17 8.96 -1.08
CA LEU A 63 14.83 9.14 -0.49
C LEU A 63 14.03 7.84 -0.55
N LEU A 64 14.01 7.17 -1.71
CA LEU A 64 13.35 5.88 -1.90
C LEU A 64 14.23 4.98 -2.78
N PRO A 65 14.15 3.65 -2.60
CA PRO A 65 14.85 2.69 -3.44
C PRO A 65 14.27 2.68 -4.85
N LEU A 66 15.13 2.49 -5.84
CA LEU A 66 14.77 2.21 -7.23
C LEU A 66 15.28 0.81 -7.58
N ASP A 67 14.37 -0.08 -7.96
CA ASP A 67 14.67 -1.43 -8.40
C ASP A 67 14.33 -1.61 -9.86
N VAL A 68 15.11 -2.42 -10.55
CA VAL A 68 15.03 -2.64 -11.99
C VAL A 68 14.69 -4.09 -12.27
N LEU A 69 13.63 -4.32 -13.05
CA LEU A 69 13.30 -5.63 -13.58
C LEU A 69 14.15 -5.93 -14.80
N MET A 70 15.09 -6.84 -14.61
CA MET A 70 15.97 -7.37 -15.65
C MET A 70 15.35 -8.61 -16.30
N VAL A 71 15.34 -8.67 -17.62
CA VAL A 71 14.93 -9.84 -18.38
C VAL A 71 15.98 -10.10 -19.47
N ASP A 72 16.63 -11.27 -19.40
CA ASP A 72 17.70 -11.64 -20.33
C ASP A 72 18.77 -10.56 -20.52
N GLY A 73 19.14 -9.91 -19.40
CA GLY A 73 20.18 -8.88 -19.34
C GLY A 73 19.74 -7.46 -19.74
N LYS A 74 18.44 -7.24 -20.00
CA LYS A 74 17.89 -5.92 -20.38
C LYS A 74 16.98 -5.36 -19.28
N PRO A 75 17.02 -4.06 -18.97
CA PRO A 75 16.10 -3.41 -18.06
C PRO A 75 14.73 -3.18 -18.74
N LEU A 76 13.73 -3.98 -18.39
CA LEU A 76 12.41 -3.94 -19.01
C LEU A 76 11.30 -3.42 -18.09
N GLY A 77 11.65 -2.93 -16.93
CA GLY A 77 10.74 -2.27 -16.01
C GLY A 77 11.46 -1.79 -14.75
N PHE A 78 10.78 -1.02 -13.95
CA PHE A 78 11.30 -0.55 -12.68
C PHE A 78 10.20 -0.38 -11.63
N LEU A 79 10.61 -0.36 -10.37
CA LEU A 79 9.81 0.03 -9.22
C LEU A 79 10.60 1.08 -8.43
N TYR A 80 9.99 2.23 -8.16
CA TYR A 80 10.51 3.25 -7.27
C TYR A 80 9.62 3.38 -6.04
N GLY A 81 10.19 3.21 -4.85
CA GLY A 81 9.42 3.11 -3.62
C GLY A 81 8.50 1.88 -3.62
N ALA A 82 7.28 2.06 -3.13
CA ALA A 82 6.27 1.01 -3.04
C ALA A 82 5.10 1.20 -4.02
N ASP A 83 5.07 2.26 -4.83
CA ASP A 83 3.89 2.67 -5.58
C ASP A 83 4.13 3.08 -7.05
N PHE A 84 5.38 3.35 -7.44
CA PHE A 84 5.70 3.75 -8.82
C PHE A 84 6.30 2.58 -9.61
N ALA A 85 5.47 1.89 -10.38
CA ALA A 85 5.89 0.75 -11.21
C ALA A 85 5.65 1.02 -12.70
N GLU A 86 6.63 0.71 -13.55
CA GLU A 86 6.50 0.85 -15.00
C GLU A 86 7.15 -0.34 -15.73
N ILE A 87 6.55 -0.71 -16.87
CA ILE A 87 7.06 -1.74 -17.78
C ILE A 87 7.29 -1.12 -19.15
N HIS A 88 8.44 -1.44 -19.75
CA HIS A 88 8.79 -1.05 -21.12
C HIS A 88 7.61 -1.32 -22.08
N PRO A 89 7.17 -0.33 -22.90
CA PRO A 89 5.94 -0.41 -23.69
C PRO A 89 5.86 -1.67 -24.57
N ASP A 90 6.94 -2.01 -25.27
CA ASP A 90 6.99 -3.16 -26.20
C ASP A 90 6.95 -4.52 -25.47
N HIS A 91 7.06 -4.52 -24.15
CA HIS A 91 7.09 -5.73 -23.32
C HIS A 91 5.89 -5.85 -22.39
N ARG A 92 4.93 -4.94 -22.45
CA ARG A 92 3.65 -5.02 -21.75
C ARG A 92 2.84 -6.24 -22.24
N GLY A 93 1.91 -6.73 -21.42
CA GLY A 93 1.09 -7.90 -21.75
C GLY A 93 1.80 -9.26 -21.68
N ARG A 94 3.07 -9.32 -21.23
CA ARG A 94 3.87 -10.55 -21.13
C ARG A 94 4.05 -11.06 -19.70
N GLY A 95 3.23 -10.59 -18.76
CA GLY A 95 3.27 -10.98 -17.36
C GLY A 95 4.39 -10.30 -16.53
N LEU A 96 5.15 -9.35 -17.10
CA LEU A 96 6.24 -8.69 -16.39
C LEU A 96 5.73 -7.79 -15.26
N GLY A 97 4.57 -7.14 -15.45
CA GLY A 97 3.93 -6.34 -14.41
C GLY A 97 3.58 -7.15 -13.18
N VAL A 98 3.20 -8.42 -13.31
CA VAL A 98 2.91 -9.32 -12.18
C VAL A 98 4.14 -9.48 -11.30
N LEU A 99 5.33 -9.67 -11.89
CA LEU A 99 6.57 -9.81 -11.12
C LEU A 99 6.91 -8.55 -10.31
N LEU A 100 6.69 -7.35 -10.90
CA LEU A 100 6.89 -6.10 -10.17
C LEU A 100 5.84 -5.91 -9.08
N SER A 101 4.58 -6.24 -9.35
CA SER A 101 3.50 -6.16 -8.37
C SER A 101 3.73 -7.10 -7.19
N ASP A 102 4.13 -8.36 -7.44
CA ASP A 102 4.46 -9.33 -6.39
C ASP A 102 5.64 -8.83 -5.53
N PHE A 103 6.67 -8.29 -6.19
CA PHE A 103 7.82 -7.72 -5.49
C PHE A 103 7.44 -6.48 -4.66
N MET A 104 6.58 -5.61 -5.19
CA MET A 104 6.05 -4.44 -4.52
C MET A 104 5.25 -4.81 -3.26
N LEU A 105 4.32 -5.77 -3.38
CA LEU A 105 3.52 -6.26 -2.25
C LEU A 105 4.41 -6.93 -1.19
N LYS A 106 5.41 -7.73 -1.63
CA LYS A 106 6.38 -8.31 -0.70
C LYS A 106 7.18 -7.24 0.04
N ARG A 107 7.65 -6.21 -0.66
CA ARG A 107 8.35 -5.08 -0.05
C ARG A 107 7.46 -4.38 0.98
N ALA A 108 6.23 -4.03 0.60
CA ALA A 108 5.28 -3.42 1.52
C ALA A 108 5.06 -4.28 2.77
N TYR A 109 4.98 -5.61 2.61
CA TYR A 109 4.92 -6.55 3.74
C TYR A 109 6.17 -6.49 4.61
N ASP A 110 7.39 -6.56 4.00
CA ASP A 110 8.67 -6.57 4.72
C ASP A 110 8.92 -5.24 5.46
N GLU A 111 8.52 -4.11 4.87
CA GLU A 111 8.61 -2.76 5.46
C GLU A 111 7.52 -2.47 6.50
N GLY A 112 6.56 -3.37 6.68
CA GLY A 112 5.54 -3.29 7.72
C GLY A 112 4.34 -2.41 7.38
N TYR A 113 4.14 -2.09 6.11
CA TYR A 113 2.88 -1.43 5.68
C TYR A 113 1.67 -2.24 6.11
N SER A 114 0.62 -1.55 6.48
CA SER A 114 -0.68 -2.17 6.73
C SER A 114 -1.59 -2.04 5.50
N ILE A 115 -1.52 -0.92 4.83
CA ILE A 115 -2.25 -0.63 3.60
C ILE A 115 -1.25 -0.09 2.56
N LEU A 116 -1.34 -0.58 1.34
CA LEU A 116 -0.64 -0.03 0.20
C LEU A 116 -1.66 0.67 -0.72
N GLU A 117 -1.53 1.99 -0.86
CA GLU A 117 -2.32 2.77 -1.81
C GLU A 117 -1.47 3.10 -3.03
N ILE A 118 -2.09 3.06 -4.21
CA ILE A 118 -1.46 3.39 -5.49
C ILE A 118 -2.34 4.34 -6.31
N GLU A 119 -1.73 5.15 -7.17
CA GLU A 119 -2.40 5.82 -8.27
C GLU A 119 -2.30 4.95 -9.54
N ILE A 120 -3.41 4.70 -10.20
CA ILE A 120 -3.47 3.94 -11.44
C ILE A 120 -3.39 4.90 -12.64
N ALA A 121 -2.21 5.04 -13.20
CA ALA A 121 -1.97 5.84 -14.39
C ALA A 121 -1.17 5.03 -15.42
N PRO A 122 -1.62 4.91 -16.67
CA PRO A 122 -2.91 5.40 -17.19
C PRO A 122 -4.11 4.56 -16.69
N PRO A 123 -5.35 5.10 -16.77
CA PRO A 123 -6.55 4.36 -16.34
C PRO A 123 -6.74 3.01 -17.06
N THR A 124 -6.16 2.82 -18.22
CA THR A 124 -6.17 1.53 -18.94
C THR A 124 -5.43 0.41 -18.20
N ALA A 125 -4.65 0.72 -17.15
CA ALA A 125 -4.01 -0.25 -16.27
C ALA A 125 -4.94 -0.78 -15.15
N GLU A 126 -6.14 -0.20 -14.96
CA GLU A 126 -7.10 -0.62 -13.95
C GLU A 126 -7.37 -2.13 -13.95
N PRO A 127 -7.70 -2.80 -15.09
CA PRO A 127 -7.95 -4.23 -15.08
C PRO A 127 -6.76 -5.08 -14.66
N PHE A 128 -5.54 -4.57 -14.80
CA PHE A 128 -4.34 -5.22 -14.29
C PHE A 128 -4.30 -5.18 -12.78
N TRP A 129 -4.45 -4.00 -12.17
CA TRP A 129 -4.37 -3.83 -10.72
C TRP A 129 -5.50 -4.55 -9.97
N LEU A 130 -6.72 -4.55 -10.52
CA LEU A 130 -7.83 -5.34 -9.97
C LEU A 130 -7.51 -6.84 -9.94
N ARG A 131 -6.84 -7.39 -10.99
CA ARG A 131 -6.39 -8.78 -10.99
C ARG A 131 -5.24 -9.06 -10.01
N GLN A 132 -4.49 -8.03 -9.60
CA GLN A 132 -3.49 -8.13 -8.53
C GLN A 132 -4.11 -8.02 -7.13
N GLY A 133 -5.43 -7.93 -7.01
CA GLY A 133 -6.14 -7.86 -5.73
C GLY A 133 -6.30 -6.46 -5.15
N PHE A 134 -5.95 -5.42 -5.90
CA PHE A 134 -6.23 -4.05 -5.50
C PHE A 134 -7.72 -3.73 -5.61
N ILE A 135 -8.21 -2.89 -4.72
CA ILE A 135 -9.59 -2.44 -4.63
C ILE A 135 -9.62 -0.95 -4.95
N LEU A 136 -10.50 -0.53 -5.85
CA LEU A 136 -10.63 0.88 -6.22
C LEU A 136 -11.10 1.72 -5.04
N LEU A 137 -10.54 2.92 -4.93
CA LEU A 137 -11.06 3.97 -4.04
C LEU A 137 -12.11 4.79 -4.76
N ASP A 138 -13.12 5.24 -4.03
CA ASP A 138 -14.13 6.16 -4.55
C ASP A 138 -13.55 7.59 -4.52
N ASP A 139 -13.27 8.16 -5.70
CA ASP A 139 -12.71 9.50 -5.85
C ASP A 139 -13.63 10.59 -5.26
N ALA A 140 -14.95 10.35 -5.26
CA ALA A 140 -15.92 11.29 -4.67
C ALA A 140 -15.71 11.45 -3.16
N ILE A 141 -15.22 10.41 -2.48
CA ILE A 141 -14.93 10.44 -1.05
C ILE A 141 -13.57 11.06 -0.78
N HIS A 142 -12.56 10.68 -1.57
CA HIS A 142 -11.16 11.05 -1.30
C HIS A 142 -10.75 12.38 -1.94
N PHE A 143 -11.56 12.98 -2.82
CA PHE A 143 -11.26 14.24 -3.53
C PHE A 143 -9.91 14.23 -4.25
N ARG A 144 -9.46 13.07 -4.69
CA ARG A 144 -8.23 12.88 -5.44
C ARG A 144 -8.51 13.04 -6.93
N ASN A 145 -7.55 13.61 -7.65
CA ASN A 145 -7.60 13.59 -9.10
C ASN A 145 -6.93 12.29 -9.57
N GLY A 146 -7.64 11.53 -10.42
CA GLY A 146 -7.12 10.29 -10.96
C GLY A 146 -7.76 9.04 -10.34
N LEU A 147 -7.36 7.90 -10.85
CA LEU A 147 -7.86 6.60 -10.40
C LEU A 147 -6.92 6.04 -9.33
N HIS A 148 -7.44 5.77 -8.15
CA HIS A 148 -6.69 5.26 -7.03
C HIS A 148 -7.21 3.89 -6.59
N ALA A 149 -6.32 3.08 -6.03
CA ALA A 149 -6.66 1.79 -5.48
C ALA A 149 -5.81 1.49 -4.24
N TYR A 150 -6.26 0.54 -3.44
CA TYR A 150 -5.54 0.09 -2.26
C TYR A 150 -5.52 -1.43 -2.16
N SER A 151 -4.54 -1.95 -1.45
CA SER A 151 -4.47 -3.36 -1.06
C SER A 151 -4.14 -3.46 0.43
N PRO A 152 -4.96 -4.16 1.24
CA PRO A 152 -4.57 -4.52 2.60
C PRO A 152 -3.37 -5.47 2.56
N ILE A 153 -2.33 -5.15 3.32
CA ILE A 153 -1.16 -6.02 3.47
C ILE A 153 -1.43 -6.99 4.61
N ALA A 154 -2.12 -8.09 4.28
CA ALA A 154 -2.52 -9.10 5.25
C ALA A 154 -1.29 -9.69 5.97
N ARG A 155 -1.37 -9.80 7.29
CA ARG A 155 -0.37 -10.45 8.13
C ARG A 155 -1.06 -11.38 9.10
N THR A 156 -0.76 -12.66 9.01
CA THR A 156 -1.29 -13.70 9.90
C THR A 156 -0.19 -14.19 10.84
N PHE A 157 -0.59 -14.61 12.04
CA PHE A 157 0.31 -15.08 13.08
C PHE A 157 -0.10 -16.49 13.50
N SER A 158 0.87 -17.40 13.50
CA SER A 158 0.64 -18.73 14.05
C SER A 158 0.49 -18.63 15.56
N LEU A 159 -0.67 -19.03 16.05
CA LEU A 159 -0.92 -19.16 17.48
C LEU A 159 -0.51 -20.56 17.93
N SER A 160 0.14 -20.67 19.10
CA SER A 160 0.49 -21.95 19.72
C SER A 160 -0.73 -22.53 20.48
N ASP A 161 -0.51 -23.63 21.23
CA ASP A 161 -1.56 -24.22 22.11
C ASP A 161 -1.67 -23.50 23.47
N GLY A 162 -1.20 -22.24 23.54
CA GLY A 162 -1.24 -21.42 24.75
C GLY A 162 -2.67 -20.98 25.15
N PRO A 163 -2.79 -20.36 26.34
CA PRO A 163 -4.09 -19.90 26.85
C PRO A 163 -4.79 -18.93 25.89
N ARG A 164 -6.03 -19.20 25.55
CA ARG A 164 -6.87 -18.33 24.72
C ARG A 164 -7.64 -17.35 25.57
N VAL A 165 -7.81 -16.15 25.04
CA VAL A 165 -8.62 -15.11 25.64
C VAL A 165 -9.43 -14.41 24.54
N SER A 166 -10.73 -14.21 24.82
CA SER A 166 -11.60 -13.47 23.90
C SER A 166 -11.15 -12.02 23.82
N VAL A 167 -11.05 -11.51 22.61
CA VAL A 167 -10.67 -10.13 22.34
C VAL A 167 -11.60 -9.49 21.33
N GLU A 168 -11.84 -8.20 21.48
CA GLU A 168 -12.53 -7.38 20.52
C GLU A 168 -11.69 -6.13 20.24
N VAL A 169 -11.51 -5.82 18.96
CA VAL A 169 -10.82 -4.61 18.51
C VAL A 169 -11.71 -3.87 17.52
N GLU A 170 -12.00 -2.63 17.84
CA GLU A 170 -12.86 -1.79 17.03
C GLU A 170 -12.15 -0.48 16.67
N PHE A 171 -12.28 -0.06 15.41
CA PHE A 171 -11.81 1.27 14.97
C PHE A 171 -13.00 2.16 14.62
N TYR A 172 -12.91 3.40 15.05
CA TYR A 172 -13.94 4.43 14.88
C TYR A 172 -13.39 5.65 14.17
N ASP A 173 -14.22 6.27 13.35
CA ASP A 173 -13.93 7.56 12.74
C ASP A 173 -13.87 8.66 13.82
N GLU A 174 -12.84 9.49 13.81
CA GLU A 174 -12.66 10.58 14.78
C GLU A 174 -13.80 11.58 14.75
N GLU A 175 -14.36 11.86 13.57
CA GLU A 175 -15.42 12.85 13.42
C GLU A 175 -16.75 12.40 14.04
N THR A 176 -17.01 11.09 14.04
CA THR A 176 -18.33 10.55 14.43
C THR A 176 -18.33 9.78 15.75
N VAL A 177 -17.17 9.41 16.29
CA VAL A 177 -17.05 8.59 17.50
C VAL A 177 -17.75 9.21 18.72
N SER A 178 -17.71 10.53 18.87
CA SER A 178 -18.37 11.25 19.96
C SER A 178 -19.91 11.23 19.89
N HIS A 179 -20.49 10.86 18.76
CA HIS A 179 -21.91 10.79 18.50
C HIS A 179 -22.47 9.36 18.58
N GLY A 180 -21.70 8.41 19.13
CA GLY A 180 -22.13 7.02 19.26
C GLY A 180 -22.17 6.25 17.95
N ALA A 181 -21.32 6.61 16.99
CA ALA A 181 -21.22 5.92 15.71
C ALA A 181 -20.77 4.47 15.88
N ASN A 182 -21.18 3.62 14.94
CA ASN A 182 -20.67 2.26 14.85
C ASN A 182 -19.20 2.26 14.42
N PRO A 183 -18.40 1.25 14.83
CA PRO A 183 -17.05 1.08 14.34
C PRO A 183 -17.07 0.84 12.83
N PHE A 184 -16.10 1.37 12.11
CA PHE A 184 -15.90 1.07 10.70
C PHE A 184 -15.09 -0.23 10.47
N VAL A 185 -14.33 -0.67 11.48
CA VAL A 185 -13.70 -2.00 11.55
C VAL A 185 -14.02 -2.61 12.91
N ARG A 186 -14.38 -3.88 12.90
CA ARG A 186 -14.57 -4.70 14.11
C ARG A 186 -13.95 -6.07 13.88
N PHE A 187 -13.05 -6.42 14.76
CA PHE A 187 -12.51 -7.77 14.90
C PHE A 187 -13.00 -8.34 16.22
N GLU A 188 -13.53 -9.55 16.20
CA GLU A 188 -13.94 -10.30 17.36
C GLU A 188 -13.41 -11.74 17.23
N GLY A 189 -12.66 -12.22 18.22
CA GLY A 189 -12.06 -13.54 18.15
C GLY A 189 -11.22 -13.86 19.38
N ASP A 190 -10.45 -14.94 19.29
CA ASP A 190 -9.55 -15.37 20.36
C ASP A 190 -8.10 -15.01 20.03
N GLY A 191 -7.44 -14.35 20.98
CA GLY A 191 -5.99 -14.18 20.98
C GLY A 191 -5.29 -15.19 21.88
N GLU A 192 -3.99 -15.38 21.68
CA GLU A 192 -3.14 -16.20 22.55
C GLU A 192 -2.44 -15.32 23.59
N ARG A 193 -2.61 -15.63 24.88
CA ARG A 193 -1.87 -14.96 25.94
C ARG A 193 -0.46 -15.50 26.01
N LEU A 194 0.50 -14.63 25.78
CA LEU A 194 1.92 -14.94 25.79
C LEU A 194 2.51 -14.87 27.22
N ALA A 195 3.75 -15.39 27.38
CA ALA A 195 4.43 -15.41 28.66
C ALA A 195 4.72 -14.02 29.26
N ASP A 196 4.86 -13.01 28.41
CA ASP A 196 5.04 -11.60 28.79
C ASP A 196 3.72 -10.88 29.15
N GLY A 197 2.59 -11.60 29.10
CA GLY A 197 1.26 -11.07 29.35
C GLY A 197 0.61 -10.42 28.14
N ALA A 198 1.33 -10.22 27.04
CA ALA A 198 0.73 -9.72 25.80
C ALA A 198 -0.22 -10.76 25.19
N ILE A 199 -1.14 -10.29 24.35
CA ILE A 199 -2.07 -11.15 23.63
C ILE A 199 -1.75 -11.04 22.14
N GLN A 200 -1.29 -12.15 21.53
CA GLN A 200 -1.10 -12.24 20.09
C GLN A 200 -2.43 -12.45 19.38
N LEU A 201 -2.77 -11.58 18.45
CA LEU A 201 -3.92 -11.76 17.57
C LEU A 201 -3.59 -12.78 16.47
N PRO A 202 -4.58 -13.50 15.91
CA PRO A 202 -4.36 -14.43 14.80
C PRO A 202 -3.98 -13.71 13.50
N GLU A 203 -4.37 -12.45 13.37
CA GLU A 203 -4.10 -11.61 12.19
C GLU A 203 -3.95 -10.15 12.59
N ARG A 204 -3.36 -9.36 11.69
CA ARG A 204 -3.33 -7.90 11.80
C ARG A 204 -4.72 -7.33 11.61
N VAL A 205 -5.17 -6.53 12.56
CA VAL A 205 -6.41 -5.76 12.45
C VAL A 205 -6.07 -4.36 11.92
N HIS A 206 -6.55 -4.04 10.74
CA HIS A 206 -6.25 -2.77 10.06
C HIS A 206 -7.29 -1.71 10.43
N GLY A 207 -6.84 -0.56 10.94
CA GLY A 207 -7.68 0.61 11.19
C GLY A 207 -7.87 1.45 9.93
N TYR A 208 -8.42 0.84 8.87
CA TYR A 208 -8.58 1.48 7.57
C TYR A 208 -9.97 1.20 6.98
N SER A 209 -10.56 2.22 6.40
CA SER A 209 -11.79 2.11 5.60
C SER A 209 -11.69 2.95 4.33
N PRO A 210 -12.03 2.39 3.16
CA PRO A 210 -12.08 3.16 1.92
C PRO A 210 -13.17 4.23 1.92
N LEU A 211 -14.09 4.20 2.90
CA LEU A 211 -15.17 5.17 3.05
C LEU A 211 -14.79 6.39 3.90
N LEU A 212 -13.60 6.40 4.49
CA LEU A 212 -13.11 7.51 5.28
C LEU A 212 -12.20 8.43 4.47
N ARG A 213 -12.38 9.74 4.61
CA ARG A 213 -11.50 10.75 4.01
C ARG A 213 -10.10 10.76 4.61
N ASN A 214 -10.01 10.40 5.88
CA ASN A 214 -8.76 10.39 6.63
C ASN A 214 -8.67 9.13 7.50
N ASN A 215 -7.84 8.20 7.09
CA ASN A 215 -7.59 6.96 7.82
C ASN A 215 -6.46 7.09 8.87
N THR A 216 -5.75 8.23 8.90
CA THR A 216 -4.62 8.43 9.81
C THR A 216 -5.03 8.99 11.18
N GLU A 217 -6.25 9.47 11.31
CA GLU A 217 -6.82 9.97 12.56
C GLU A 217 -8.09 9.17 12.87
N ASN A 218 -7.96 8.20 13.77
CA ASN A 218 -9.06 7.34 14.21
C ASN A 218 -8.94 7.01 15.69
N HIS A 219 -10.02 6.46 16.26
CA HIS A 219 -10.07 5.92 17.62
C HIS A 219 -10.05 4.41 17.56
N ILE A 220 -9.45 3.80 18.57
CA ILE A 220 -9.47 2.36 18.79
C ILE A 220 -10.08 2.03 20.13
N ARG A 221 -10.96 1.02 20.17
CA ARG A 221 -11.41 0.35 21.40
C ARG A 221 -10.81 -1.05 21.42
N ILE A 222 -10.29 -1.43 22.57
CA ILE A 222 -9.73 -2.76 22.81
C ILE A 222 -10.42 -3.34 24.03
N THR A 223 -11.03 -4.51 23.87
CA THR A 223 -11.70 -5.26 24.93
C THR A 223 -11.04 -6.62 25.06
N VAL A 224 -10.77 -7.07 26.29
CA VAL A 224 -10.14 -8.35 26.61
C VAL A 224 -10.97 -9.05 27.67
N GLY A 225 -11.45 -10.27 27.38
CA GLY A 225 -12.29 -11.02 28.31
C GLY A 225 -13.59 -10.32 28.69
N GLY A 226 -14.09 -9.44 27.82
CA GLY A 226 -15.29 -8.62 28.04
C GLY A 226 -15.04 -7.32 28.81
N GLU A 227 -13.80 -7.00 29.18
CA GLU A 227 -13.43 -5.74 29.87
C GLU A 227 -12.73 -4.78 28.89
N GLU A 228 -13.16 -3.53 28.85
CA GLU A 228 -12.52 -2.47 28.06
C GLU A 228 -11.17 -2.13 28.68
N VAL A 229 -10.07 -2.41 27.97
CA VAL A 229 -8.72 -2.10 28.42
C VAL A 229 -8.18 -0.79 27.84
N TYR A 230 -8.76 -0.34 26.76
CA TYR A 230 -8.46 0.96 26.16
C TYR A 230 -9.58 1.46 25.26
N PHE A 231 -9.86 2.75 25.34
CA PHE A 231 -10.65 3.49 24.35
C PHE A 231 -10.08 4.89 24.20
N GLY A 232 -9.70 5.25 22.98
CA GLY A 232 -9.11 6.56 22.68
C GLY A 232 -8.52 6.64 21.28
N ARG A 233 -7.87 7.77 20.98
CA ARG A 233 -7.19 7.96 19.69
C ARG A 233 -6.10 6.90 19.49
N SER A 234 -6.10 6.25 18.32
CA SER A 234 -5.15 5.17 18.02
C SER A 234 -3.70 5.60 18.17
N LYS A 235 -3.36 6.85 17.82
CA LYS A 235 -1.99 7.40 17.98
C LYS A 235 -1.48 7.43 19.43
N TYR A 236 -2.38 7.37 20.42
CA TYR A 236 -2.02 7.30 21.85
C TYR A 236 -2.15 5.87 22.42
N GLY A 237 -2.59 4.94 21.60
CA GLY A 237 -2.81 3.53 21.98
C GLY A 237 -1.56 2.65 21.95
N SER A 238 -0.37 3.18 21.71
CA SER A 238 0.86 2.38 21.57
C SER A 238 1.18 1.52 22.80
N ARG A 239 0.85 1.99 24.01
CA ARG A 239 0.97 1.22 25.26
C ARG A 239 0.08 -0.02 25.30
N HIS A 240 -0.96 -0.03 24.47
CA HIS A 240 -1.92 -1.13 24.37
C HIS A 240 -1.75 -1.94 23.07
N GLY A 241 -0.68 -1.65 22.30
CA GLY A 241 -0.33 -2.40 21.10
C GLY A 241 -0.75 -1.76 19.78
N ALA A 242 -1.50 -0.62 19.80
CA ALA A 242 -1.79 0.10 18.57
C ALA A 242 -0.49 0.58 17.92
N SER A 243 -0.31 0.28 16.65
CA SER A 243 0.88 0.60 15.85
C SER A 243 0.48 1.45 14.66
N ARG A 244 1.48 2.05 14.01
CA ARG A 244 1.29 2.88 12.83
C ARG A 244 2.32 2.53 11.78
N ASP A 245 1.90 2.37 10.54
CA ASP A 245 2.81 2.13 9.42
C ASP A 245 3.44 3.44 8.88
N LEU A 246 4.31 3.30 7.88
CA LEU A 246 5.00 4.45 7.27
C LEU A 246 4.05 5.40 6.53
N ALA A 247 2.92 4.91 6.03
CA ALA A 247 1.88 5.71 5.40
C ALA A 247 0.96 6.40 6.40
N GLY A 248 1.07 6.05 7.69
CA GLY A 248 0.30 6.65 8.75
C GLY A 248 -0.94 5.86 9.16
N ASN A 249 -1.23 4.71 8.53
CA ASN A 249 -2.37 3.89 8.87
C ASN A 249 -2.15 3.14 10.18
N HIS A 250 -3.16 3.14 11.04
CA HIS A 250 -3.10 2.43 12.30
C HIS A 250 -3.47 0.95 12.13
N TYR A 251 -2.85 0.11 12.95
CA TYR A 251 -3.15 -1.32 13.02
C TYR A 251 -2.81 -1.88 14.40
N ILE A 252 -3.24 -3.09 14.67
CA ILE A 252 -2.85 -3.85 15.85
C ILE A 252 -2.57 -5.31 15.49
N ASP A 253 -1.41 -5.81 15.95
CA ASP A 253 -0.97 -7.21 15.80
C ASP A 253 -1.02 -7.92 17.16
N ARG A 254 -0.80 -7.16 18.24
CA ARG A 254 -0.74 -7.62 19.63
C ARG A 254 -1.40 -6.63 20.56
N ILE A 255 -2.14 -7.11 21.55
CA ILE A 255 -2.57 -6.30 22.67
C ILE A 255 -1.51 -6.40 23.76
N LEU A 256 -0.98 -5.26 24.20
CA LEU A 256 0.03 -5.21 25.25
C LEU A 256 -0.62 -5.08 26.63
N PRO A 257 -0.05 -5.72 27.69
CA PRO A 257 -0.55 -5.56 29.04
C PRO A 257 -0.45 -4.09 29.47
N ALA A 258 -1.45 -3.58 30.17
CA ALA A 258 -1.33 -2.27 30.78
C ALA A 258 -0.13 -2.26 31.75
N GLU A 259 0.74 -1.26 31.65
CA GLU A 259 1.79 -1.05 32.66
C GLU A 259 1.13 -0.69 34.00
N GLY A 260 0.98 -1.67 34.88
CA GLY A 260 0.41 -1.50 36.21
C GLY A 260 0.46 -2.81 36.98
N PRO A 261 0.39 -2.79 38.32
CA PRO A 261 0.58 -3.99 39.14
C PRO A 261 -0.49 -5.02 38.83
N GLY A 262 -0.04 -6.13 38.22
CA GLY A 262 -0.66 -7.43 38.21
C GLY A 262 -2.16 -7.52 37.94
N TRP A 263 -2.52 -7.96 36.73
CA TRP A 263 -3.79 -8.67 36.53
C TRP A 263 -3.72 -9.97 37.32
N GLY A 264 -4.29 -9.96 38.55
CA GLY A 264 -4.41 -11.15 39.39
C GLY A 264 -5.66 -11.95 39.06
#